data_d73e1921bfc08e16ea3e2e09d544e704
#
_entry.id   d73e1921bfc08e16ea3e2e09d544e704
#
_cell.length_a   1.000
_cell.length_b   1.000
_cell.length_c   1.000
_cell.angle_alpha   90.00
_cell.angle_beta   90.00
_cell.angle_gamma   90.00
#
_symmetry.space_group_name_H-M   'P 1'
#
loop_
_entity.id
_entity.type
_entity.pdbx_description
1 polymer ?
#
loop_
_entity_poly.entity_id
_entity_poly.type
_entity_poly.pdbx_seq_one_letter_code
_entity_poly.pdbx_strand_id
1 'polypeptide(L)'
;WLALNPPATVYGQGGATAYGKGFQNLGHPQPGFVSLYAAYGPEEDKAEVFGWMMTPAYAPRLQQWTAFDPALLAKRQALMEVLATLAGSY
;
A
#
# COMPACT_ATOMS: atom_id res chain seq x y z
N TRP A 1 10.13 -5.02 -2.98
CA TRP A 1 8.73 -4.74 -2.68
C TRP A 1 7.84 -5.99 -2.79
N LEU A 2 7.98 -6.74 -3.88
CA LEU A 2 7.14 -7.93 -4.10
C LEU A 2 7.24 -8.93 -2.96
N ALA A 3 8.42 -9.09 -2.37
CA ALA A 3 8.65 -10.02 -1.27
C ALA A 3 7.93 -9.62 0.04
N LEU A 4 7.42 -8.41 0.13
CA LEU A 4 6.69 -7.93 1.31
C LEU A 4 5.26 -8.44 1.36
N ASN A 5 4.75 -8.95 0.24
CA ASN A 5 3.38 -9.44 0.15
C ASN A 5 3.23 -10.81 0.81
N PRO A 6 2.00 -11.17 1.23
CA PRO A 6 1.71 -12.53 1.64
C PRO A 6 2.07 -13.53 0.52
N PRO A 7 2.44 -14.78 0.87
CA PRO A 7 2.71 -15.80 -0.14
C PRO A 7 1.54 -15.96 -1.12
N ALA A 8 1.86 -16.25 -2.37
CA ALA A 8 0.88 -16.45 -3.46
C ALA A 8 0.12 -15.18 -3.86
N THR A 9 0.56 -14.00 -3.45
CA THR A 9 -0.03 -12.75 -3.91
C THR A 9 0.25 -12.57 -5.41
N VAL A 10 -0.82 -12.26 -6.16
CA VAL A 10 -0.73 -11.97 -7.60
C VAL A 10 -1.32 -10.58 -7.83
N TYR A 11 -0.52 -9.69 -8.40
CA TYR A 11 -1.02 -8.38 -8.82
C TYR A 11 -1.84 -8.50 -10.10
N GLY A 12 -2.76 -7.56 -10.28
CA GLY A 12 -3.47 -7.38 -11.54
C GLY A 12 -2.56 -6.80 -12.63
N GLN A 13 -3.16 -6.29 -13.69
CA GLN A 13 -2.45 -5.86 -14.89
C GLN A 13 -2.26 -4.34 -14.98
N GLY A 14 -2.15 -3.69 -13.82
CA GLY A 14 -1.92 -2.26 -13.74
C GLY A 14 -3.19 -1.45 -13.58
N GLY A 15 -3.02 -0.20 -13.13
CA GLY A 15 -4.12 0.69 -12.78
C GLY A 15 -5.08 0.99 -13.92
N ALA A 16 -4.59 1.00 -15.17
CA ALA A 16 -5.43 1.27 -16.33
C ALA A 16 -6.52 0.22 -16.53
N THR A 17 -6.39 -0.97 -15.95
CA THR A 17 -7.39 -2.05 -16.07
C THR A 17 -8.43 -2.01 -14.95
N ALA A 18 -8.33 -1.05 -14.02
CA ALA A 18 -9.17 -1.03 -12.83
C ALA A 18 -10.59 -0.47 -13.06
N TYR A 19 -10.81 0.21 -14.15
CA TYR A 19 -12.07 0.90 -14.40
C TYR A 19 -13.26 -0.05 -14.38
N GLY A 20 -14.32 0.32 -13.65
CA GLY A 20 -15.54 -0.47 -13.54
C GLY A 20 -15.44 -1.71 -12.65
N LYS A 21 -14.34 -1.90 -11.95
CA LYS A 21 -14.11 -3.11 -11.14
C LYS A 21 -14.02 -2.85 -9.64
N GLY A 22 -14.62 -1.77 -9.16
CA GLY A 22 -14.64 -1.48 -7.73
C GLY A 22 -13.29 -1.03 -7.17
N PHE A 23 -12.45 -0.43 -8.00
CA PHE A 23 -11.11 0.01 -7.61
C PHE A 23 -11.13 1.04 -6.47
N GLN A 24 -12.28 1.64 -6.19
CA GLN A 24 -12.45 2.64 -5.14
C GLN A 24 -12.63 2.05 -3.74
N ASN A 25 -12.56 0.72 -3.61
CA ASN A 25 -12.59 0.12 -2.27
C ASN A 25 -11.33 0.49 -1.51
N LEU A 26 -11.45 1.43 -0.58
CA LEU A 26 -10.37 1.96 0.24
C LEU A 26 -10.36 1.34 1.64
N GLY A 27 -11.06 0.24 1.85
CA GLY A 27 -11.29 -0.32 3.16
C GLY A 27 -10.42 -1.53 3.52
N HIS A 28 -9.19 -1.60 3.03
CA HIS A 28 -8.30 -2.72 3.33
C HIS A 28 -8.93 -4.05 2.90
N PRO A 29 -9.21 -4.22 1.61
CA PRO A 29 -10.01 -5.34 1.11
C PRO A 29 -9.35 -6.71 1.26
N GLN A 30 -8.02 -6.75 1.38
CA GLN A 30 -7.29 -7.99 1.54
C GLN A 30 -5.96 -7.75 2.25
N PRO A 31 -5.34 -8.79 2.84
CA PRO A 31 -4.07 -8.63 3.55
C PRO A 31 -2.98 -8.01 2.67
N GLY A 32 -2.29 -7.02 3.21
CA GLY A 32 -1.20 -6.34 2.55
C GLY A 32 -1.59 -5.14 1.70
N PHE A 33 -2.89 -4.87 1.50
CA PHE A 33 -3.36 -3.83 0.58
C PHE A 33 -4.32 -2.86 1.26
N VAL A 34 -4.07 -1.56 1.10
CA VAL A 34 -4.95 -0.52 1.65
C VAL A 34 -6.22 -0.34 0.82
N SER A 35 -6.17 -0.70 -0.46
CA SER A 35 -7.29 -0.51 -1.38
C SER A 35 -7.31 -1.60 -2.43
N LEU A 36 -8.44 -1.75 -3.10
CA LEU A 36 -8.52 -2.66 -4.24
C LEU A 36 -7.64 -2.19 -5.40
N TYR A 37 -7.53 -0.87 -5.59
CA TYR A 37 -6.68 -0.31 -6.64
C TYR A 37 -5.21 -0.70 -6.44
N ALA A 38 -4.73 -0.76 -5.20
CA ALA A 38 -3.36 -1.17 -4.89
C ALA A 38 -3.03 -2.57 -5.43
N ALA A 39 -4.02 -3.45 -5.49
CA ALA A 39 -3.83 -4.82 -5.95
C ALA A 39 -3.65 -4.94 -7.47
N TYR A 40 -3.83 -3.86 -8.22
CA TYR A 40 -3.68 -3.89 -9.68
C TYR A 40 -2.23 -3.84 -10.15
N GLY A 41 -1.30 -3.44 -9.31
CA GLY A 41 0.11 -3.45 -9.67
C GLY A 41 1.01 -2.99 -8.53
N PRO A 42 2.32 -3.34 -8.57
CA PRO A 42 3.25 -2.92 -7.52
C PRO A 42 3.39 -1.39 -7.43
N GLU A 43 3.34 -0.71 -8.56
CA GLU A 43 3.47 0.76 -8.59
C GLU A 43 2.25 1.43 -7.99
N GLU A 44 1.05 0.92 -8.30
CA GLU A 44 -0.19 1.38 -7.70
C GLU A 44 -0.19 1.13 -6.20
N ASP A 45 0.31 -0.03 -5.77
CA ASP A 45 0.40 -0.39 -4.36
C ASP A 45 1.31 0.58 -3.60
N LYS A 46 2.51 0.85 -4.12
CA LYS A 46 3.42 1.81 -3.50
C LYS A 46 2.81 3.20 -3.39
N ALA A 47 2.18 3.65 -4.47
CA ALA A 47 1.55 4.97 -4.51
C ALA A 47 0.41 5.08 -3.50
N GLU A 48 -0.42 4.02 -3.39
CA GLU A 48 -1.54 4.01 -2.46
C GLU A 48 -1.07 4.01 -1.01
N VAL A 49 -0.10 3.16 -0.65
CA VAL A 49 0.43 3.14 0.71
C VAL A 49 1.06 4.49 1.05
N PHE A 50 1.84 5.06 0.14
CA PHE A 50 2.45 6.37 0.34
C PHE A 50 1.38 7.45 0.55
N GLY A 51 0.35 7.47 -0.29
CA GLY A 51 -0.74 8.43 -0.17
C GLY A 51 -1.44 8.33 1.18
N TRP A 52 -1.70 7.11 1.65
CA TRP A 52 -2.31 6.89 2.96
C TRP A 52 -1.42 7.36 4.10
N MET A 53 -0.10 7.12 4.01
CA MET A 53 0.85 7.59 5.01
C MET A 53 0.86 9.12 5.14
N MET A 54 0.73 9.81 4.00
CA MET A 54 0.89 11.26 3.93
C MET A 54 -0.41 12.05 4.08
N THR A 55 -1.55 11.37 4.12
CA THR A 55 -2.86 12.03 4.26
C THR A 55 -3.32 11.97 5.71
N PRO A 56 -3.42 13.11 6.41
CA PRO A 56 -3.75 13.11 7.85
C PRO A 56 -5.06 12.40 8.19
N ALA A 57 -6.05 12.42 7.29
CA ALA A 57 -7.32 11.73 7.51
C ALA A 57 -7.19 10.20 7.44
N TYR A 58 -6.17 9.68 6.76
CA TYR A 58 -6.01 8.25 6.50
C TYR A 58 -4.90 7.60 7.31
N ALA A 59 -3.86 8.37 7.68
CA ALA A 59 -2.69 7.83 8.37
C ALA A 59 -3.05 7.04 9.65
N PRO A 60 -3.96 7.51 10.52
CA PRO A 60 -4.33 6.74 11.71
C PRO A 60 -4.98 5.40 11.39
N ARG A 61 -5.80 5.34 10.33
CA ARG A 61 -6.45 4.11 9.89
C ARG A 61 -5.43 3.11 9.37
N LEU A 62 -4.47 3.58 8.56
CA LEU A 62 -3.37 2.74 8.11
C LEU A 62 -2.60 2.16 9.29
N GLN A 63 -2.28 2.99 10.28
CA GLN A 63 -1.55 2.54 11.46
C GLN A 63 -2.32 1.46 12.23
N GLN A 64 -3.64 1.59 12.34
CA GLN A 64 -4.47 0.56 12.97
C GLN A 64 -4.38 -0.77 12.23
N TRP A 65 -4.43 -0.73 10.90
CA TRP A 65 -4.33 -1.95 10.09
C TRP A 65 -2.96 -2.62 10.22
N THR A 66 -1.89 -1.84 10.33
CA THR A 66 -0.54 -2.42 10.48
C THR A 66 -0.36 -3.19 11.78
N ALA A 67 -1.23 -2.95 12.76
CA ALA A 67 -1.18 -3.68 14.02
C ALA A 67 -1.51 -5.17 13.88
N PHE A 68 -2.23 -5.55 12.82
CA PHE A 68 -2.61 -6.94 12.60
C PHE A 68 -2.31 -7.45 11.18
N ASP A 69 -1.69 -6.62 10.34
CA ASP A 69 -1.34 -6.98 8.96
C ASP A 69 0.17 -6.82 8.76
N PRO A 70 0.94 -7.92 8.92
CA PRO A 70 2.40 -7.84 8.82
C PRO A 70 2.92 -7.39 7.46
N ALA A 71 2.23 -7.77 6.38
CA ALA A 71 2.63 -7.35 5.04
C ALA A 71 2.45 -5.85 4.85
N LEU A 72 1.34 -5.30 5.33
CA LEU A 72 1.10 -3.87 5.27
C LEU A 72 2.07 -3.09 6.15
N LEU A 73 2.39 -3.62 7.33
CA LEU A 73 3.41 -3.03 8.21
C LEU A 73 4.76 -2.96 7.49
N ALA A 74 5.19 -4.05 6.86
CA ALA A 74 6.45 -4.11 6.13
C ALA A 74 6.50 -3.09 5.00
N LYS A 75 5.41 -2.94 4.25
CA LYS A 75 5.31 -1.95 3.18
C LYS A 75 5.44 -0.53 3.70
N ARG A 76 4.75 -0.21 4.78
CA ARG A 76 4.83 1.11 5.42
C ARG A 76 6.25 1.40 5.89
N GLN A 77 6.89 0.43 6.54
CA GLN A 77 8.26 0.59 7.02
C GLN A 77 9.24 0.79 5.87
N ALA A 78 9.10 0.04 4.77
CA ALA A 78 9.96 0.19 3.60
C ALA A 78 9.88 1.60 3.02
N LEU A 79 8.68 2.17 2.92
CA LEU A 79 8.51 3.54 2.42
C LEU A 79 9.03 4.58 3.41
N MET A 80 8.88 4.36 4.70
CA MET A 80 9.46 5.26 5.71
C MET A 80 10.98 5.28 5.64
N GLU A 81 11.62 4.14 5.38
CA GLU A 81 13.08 4.06 5.20
C GLU A 81 13.53 4.85 3.98
N VAL A 82 12.80 4.76 2.87
CA VAL A 82 13.08 5.56 1.67
C VAL A 82 13.00 7.04 2.00
N LEU A 83 11.95 7.48 2.68
CA LEU A 83 11.78 8.87 3.07
C LEU A 83 12.90 9.35 3.99
N ALA A 84 13.30 8.53 4.96
CA ALA A 84 14.39 8.85 5.87
C ALA A 84 15.72 8.99 5.11
N THR A 85 15.97 8.13 4.15
CA THR A 85 17.16 8.20 3.31
C THR A 85 17.19 9.48 2.49
N LEU A 86 16.06 9.85 1.88
CA LEU A 86 15.96 11.08 1.11
C LEU A 86 16.16 12.32 2.00
N ALA A 87 15.56 12.33 3.19
CA ALA A 87 15.72 13.42 4.13
C ALA A 87 17.17 13.55 4.60
N GLY A 88 17.86 12.43 4.80
CA GLY A 88 19.26 12.40 5.19
C GLY A 88 20.21 12.85 4.09
N SER A 89 19.75 13.00 2.85
CA SER A 89 20.54 13.45 1.73
C SER A 89 20.71 14.98 1.68
N TYR A 90 19.97 15.67 2.50
CA TYR A 90 20.03 17.13 2.59
C TYR A 90 20.74 17.57 3.88
#